data_184ba8eaf7748a430fcb55b7ff8bd559
#
_entry.id   184ba8eaf7748a430fcb55b7ff8bd559
#
_cell.length_a   1.000
_cell.length_b   1.000
_cell.length_c   1.000
_cell.angle_alpha   90.00
_cell.angle_beta   90.00
_cell.angle_gamma   90.00
#
_symmetry.space_group_name_H-M   'P 1'
#
loop_
_entity.id
_entity.type
_entity.pdbx_description
1 polymer ?
#
loop_
_entity_poly.entity_id
_entity_poly.type
_entity_poly.pdbx_seq_one_letter_code
_entity_poly.pdbx_strand_id
1 'polypeptide(L)'
;HAHEVARKLQALIDAGLAKLPAPGGGQTLERWQALARVGSQDLSLAKLFEGHTDALAIMRELGAPPMPPGSSWGMWAAEPPDAKVVFQPMNDAGESNAADGAHSVLLDGRKAWCSGAKSASHGLLTVWRSDGSGPFLARVAMAQPGVQVSTEGWLAIGMAASASVDVVFSSAKAQLVGPAGAYLNRPGFWHGGAGIAACWLGGAQTLADALYQATARAGSSEKNMLRQIALGKVDMALRHTAALLREAAVWIDAHPAADASLLALRVRLSAEASADVVLAETGRALGAAPFCKDAGFARMACDLPVYLRQSHAERDFASLGEGVAATGPQSWAL
;
A
#
# COMPACT_ATOMS: atom_id res chain seq x y z
N HIS A 1 -11.35 16.23 5.52
CA HIS A 1 -11.19 15.04 4.66
C HIS A 1 -10.49 13.89 5.39
N ALA A 2 -9.38 14.11 6.12
CA ALA A 2 -8.71 13.03 6.86
C ALA A 2 -9.63 12.30 7.86
N HIS A 3 -10.45 13.03 8.62
CA HIS A 3 -11.46 12.42 9.50
C HIS A 3 -12.53 11.63 8.74
N GLU A 4 -12.89 12.06 7.54
CA GLU A 4 -13.82 11.34 6.69
C GLU A 4 -13.22 10.03 6.19
N VAL A 5 -11.97 10.05 5.75
CA VAL A 5 -11.21 8.85 5.32
C VAL A 5 -11.12 7.84 6.46
N ALA A 6 -10.77 8.30 7.67
CA ALA A 6 -10.72 7.44 8.86
C ALA A 6 -12.08 6.80 9.20
N ARG A 7 -13.17 7.57 9.14
CA ARG A 7 -14.53 7.03 9.35
C ARG A 7 -14.94 6.02 8.28
N LYS A 8 -14.58 6.27 7.00
CA LYS A 8 -14.84 5.32 5.91
C LYS A 8 -14.06 4.02 6.11
N LEU A 9 -12.79 4.08 6.52
CA LEU A 9 -12.02 2.88 6.87
C LEU A 9 -12.70 2.10 7.99
N GLN A 10 -13.10 2.77 9.09
CA GLN A 10 -13.76 2.10 10.20
C GLN A 10 -15.08 1.45 9.77
N ALA A 11 -15.87 2.11 8.93
CA ALA A 11 -17.10 1.55 8.39
C ALA A 11 -16.85 0.28 7.54
N LEU A 12 -15.77 0.24 6.75
CA LEU A 12 -15.36 -0.96 6.01
C LEU A 12 -14.96 -2.10 6.96
N ILE A 13 -14.26 -1.79 8.06
CA ILE A 13 -13.88 -2.75 9.09
C ILE A 13 -15.12 -3.33 9.79
N ASP A 14 -16.01 -2.47 10.24
CA ASP A 14 -17.22 -2.85 10.97
C ASP A 14 -18.19 -3.68 10.10
N ALA A 15 -18.23 -3.39 8.80
CA ALA A 15 -18.99 -4.17 7.82
C ALA A 15 -18.32 -5.49 7.41
N GLY A 16 -17.11 -5.78 7.92
CA GLY A 16 -16.34 -6.98 7.57
C GLY A 16 -15.70 -6.94 6.17
N LEU A 17 -15.80 -5.83 5.46
CA LEU A 17 -15.27 -5.66 4.09
C LEU A 17 -13.74 -5.54 4.04
N ALA A 18 -13.10 -5.35 5.19
CA ALA A 18 -11.64 -5.36 5.33
C ALA A 18 -11.06 -6.77 5.57
N LYS A 19 -11.90 -7.80 5.66
CA LYS A 19 -11.46 -9.20 5.76
C LYS A 19 -11.17 -9.77 4.37
N LEU A 20 -10.06 -9.38 3.80
CA LEU A 20 -9.67 -9.83 2.47
C LEU A 20 -9.03 -11.22 2.50
N PRO A 21 -9.10 -11.99 1.38
CA PRO A 21 -8.30 -13.19 1.20
C PRO A 21 -6.82 -12.91 1.46
N ALA A 22 -6.09 -13.90 1.98
CA ALA A 22 -4.64 -13.78 2.16
C ALA A 22 -3.95 -13.68 0.79
N PRO A 23 -2.88 -12.87 0.65
CA PRO A 23 -2.06 -12.90 -0.55
C PRO A 23 -1.48 -14.30 -0.77
N GLY A 24 -1.61 -14.85 -1.99
CA GLY A 24 -1.20 -16.23 -2.29
C GLY A 24 -2.08 -17.31 -1.66
N GLY A 25 -3.27 -16.96 -1.16
CA GLY A 25 -4.21 -17.88 -0.52
C GLY A 25 -5.26 -18.49 -1.47
N GLY A 26 -5.04 -18.46 -2.79
CA GLY A 26 -5.95 -19.00 -3.81
C GLY A 26 -7.00 -18.01 -4.32
N GLN A 27 -7.05 -16.79 -3.79
CA GLN A 27 -7.99 -15.73 -4.16
C GLN A 27 -7.30 -14.37 -4.26
N THR A 28 -6.05 -14.34 -4.73
CA THR A 28 -5.24 -13.12 -4.82
C THR A 28 -5.89 -12.06 -5.72
N LEU A 29 -6.52 -12.46 -6.83
CA LEU A 29 -7.23 -11.54 -7.71
C LEU A 29 -8.42 -10.86 -7.02
N GLU A 30 -9.19 -11.58 -6.20
CA GLU A 30 -10.31 -11.02 -5.44
C GLU A 30 -9.82 -9.95 -4.45
N ARG A 31 -8.72 -10.21 -3.74
CA ARG A 31 -8.06 -9.24 -2.88
C ARG A 31 -7.68 -7.98 -3.67
N TRP A 32 -7.02 -8.13 -4.81
CA TRP A 32 -6.59 -7.00 -5.64
C TRP A 32 -7.77 -6.22 -6.24
N GLN A 33 -8.85 -6.88 -6.61
CA GLN A 33 -10.08 -6.22 -7.04
C GLN A 33 -10.71 -5.38 -5.92
N ALA A 34 -10.66 -5.86 -4.67
CA ALA A 34 -11.12 -5.07 -3.52
C ALA A 34 -10.24 -3.81 -3.32
N LEU A 35 -8.91 -3.95 -3.39
CA LEU A 35 -7.97 -2.83 -3.32
C LEU A 35 -8.21 -1.81 -4.44
N ALA A 36 -8.40 -2.27 -5.68
CA ALA A 36 -8.68 -1.39 -6.82
C ALA A 36 -10.02 -0.65 -6.66
N ARG A 37 -11.07 -1.32 -6.18
CA ARG A 37 -12.38 -0.69 -5.90
C ARG A 37 -12.27 0.42 -4.85
N VAL A 38 -11.49 0.23 -3.80
CA VAL A 38 -11.24 1.29 -2.82
C VAL A 38 -10.40 2.40 -3.43
N GLY A 39 -9.36 2.06 -4.21
CA GLY A 39 -8.52 3.00 -4.94
C GLY A 39 -9.28 3.88 -5.92
N SER A 40 -10.31 3.34 -6.57
CA SER A 40 -11.17 4.12 -7.49
C SER A 40 -12.07 5.13 -6.78
N GLN A 41 -12.29 4.99 -5.49
CA GLN A 41 -13.09 5.93 -4.71
C GLN A 41 -12.24 7.05 -4.09
N ASP A 42 -11.10 6.70 -3.47
CA ASP A 42 -10.23 7.64 -2.78
C ASP A 42 -8.88 6.98 -2.50
N LEU A 43 -7.79 7.57 -2.98
CA LEU A 43 -6.45 6.99 -2.82
C LEU A 43 -5.90 7.11 -1.39
N SER A 44 -6.29 8.14 -0.65
CA SER A 44 -5.93 8.22 0.77
C SER A 44 -6.64 7.13 1.59
N LEU A 45 -7.91 6.84 1.28
CA LEU A 45 -8.61 5.69 1.85
C LEU A 45 -7.95 4.37 1.45
N ALA A 46 -7.59 4.21 0.18
CA ALA A 46 -6.91 3.01 -0.31
C ALA A 46 -5.59 2.78 0.44
N LYS A 47 -4.83 3.84 0.71
CA LYS A 47 -3.57 3.74 1.48
C LYS A 47 -3.80 3.23 2.90
N LEU A 48 -4.83 3.72 3.58
CA LEU A 48 -5.15 3.26 4.93
C LEU A 48 -5.74 1.84 4.92
N PHE A 49 -6.60 1.55 3.96
CA PHE A 49 -7.23 0.24 3.79
C PHE A 49 -6.20 -0.84 3.41
N GLU A 50 -5.29 -0.53 2.50
CA GLU A 50 -4.17 -1.41 2.13
C GLU A 50 -3.30 -1.70 3.34
N GLY A 51 -2.84 -0.66 4.08
CA GLY A 51 -2.02 -0.83 5.28
C GLY A 51 -2.72 -1.67 6.37
N HIS A 52 -4.03 -1.48 6.56
CA HIS A 52 -4.82 -2.27 7.49
C HIS A 52 -4.90 -3.75 7.07
N THR A 53 -5.29 -4.01 5.84
CA THR A 53 -5.46 -5.38 5.34
C THR A 53 -4.13 -6.11 5.17
N ASP A 54 -3.03 -5.38 4.96
CA ASP A 54 -1.68 -5.94 4.92
C ASP A 54 -1.20 -6.32 6.33
N ALA A 55 -1.40 -5.45 7.33
CA ALA A 55 -1.10 -5.77 8.72
C ALA A 55 -1.83 -7.05 9.17
N LEU A 56 -3.11 -7.22 8.79
CA LEU A 56 -3.88 -8.43 9.10
C LEU A 56 -3.27 -9.68 8.42
N ALA A 57 -2.89 -9.55 7.16
CA ALA A 57 -2.29 -10.66 6.39
C ALA A 57 -0.93 -11.07 6.97
N ILE A 58 -0.06 -10.10 7.27
CA ILE A 58 1.26 -10.34 7.88
C ILE A 58 1.12 -11.06 9.22
N MET A 59 0.26 -10.55 10.10
CA MET A 59 0.07 -11.13 11.42
C MET A 59 -0.47 -12.56 11.35
N ARG A 60 -1.38 -12.84 10.39
CA ARG A 60 -1.87 -14.20 10.15
C ARG A 60 -0.75 -15.11 9.64
N GLU A 61 0.03 -14.67 8.65
CA GLU A 61 1.12 -15.45 8.06
C GLU A 61 2.20 -15.80 9.09
N LEU A 62 2.49 -14.88 10.02
CA LEU A 62 3.50 -15.05 11.06
C LEU A 62 2.94 -15.68 12.37
N GLY A 63 1.69 -16.12 12.37
CA GLY A 63 1.09 -16.79 13.53
C GLY A 63 0.92 -15.90 14.76
N ALA A 64 0.74 -14.59 14.57
CA ALA A 64 0.53 -13.67 15.68
C ALA A 64 -0.81 -13.95 16.41
N PRO A 65 -0.91 -13.67 17.72
CA PRO A 65 -2.16 -13.77 18.45
C PRO A 65 -3.30 -12.98 17.84
N PRO A 66 -4.57 -13.38 18.02
CA PRO A 66 -5.72 -12.69 17.46
C PRO A 66 -5.74 -11.21 17.76
N MET A 67 -6.23 -10.43 16.81
CA MET A 67 -6.37 -8.98 16.93
C MET A 67 -7.66 -8.62 17.67
N PRO A 68 -7.69 -7.52 18.42
CA PRO A 68 -8.91 -7.03 19.03
C PRO A 68 -10.01 -6.80 17.98
N PRO A 69 -11.25 -7.26 18.21
CA PRO A 69 -12.35 -7.03 17.28
C PRO A 69 -12.56 -5.53 17.02
N GLY A 70 -12.83 -5.16 15.77
CA GLY A 70 -13.06 -3.77 15.37
C GLY A 70 -11.81 -2.88 15.38
N SER A 71 -10.62 -3.44 15.67
CA SER A 71 -9.37 -2.67 15.68
C SER A 71 -8.96 -2.27 14.26
N SER A 72 -8.51 -1.02 14.11
CA SER A 72 -7.87 -0.51 12.89
C SER A 72 -6.34 -0.54 13.03
N TRP A 73 -5.65 -0.89 11.95
CA TRP A 73 -4.21 -1.12 11.94
C TRP A 73 -3.50 -0.27 10.89
N GLY A 74 -2.33 0.28 11.24
CA GLY A 74 -1.38 0.77 10.27
C GLY A 74 -0.26 -0.25 10.06
N MET A 75 0.31 -0.31 8.84
CA MET A 75 1.54 -1.05 8.54
C MET A 75 2.64 -0.05 8.16
N TRP A 76 3.69 0.05 8.99
CA TRP A 76 4.71 1.09 8.86
C TRP A 76 6.11 0.48 8.81
N ALA A 77 6.62 0.31 7.58
CA ALA A 77 7.93 -0.28 7.33
C ALA A 77 8.96 0.71 6.74
N ALA A 78 8.57 1.96 6.47
CA ALA A 78 9.49 2.94 5.93
C ALA A 78 10.56 3.32 6.97
N GLU A 79 11.82 3.39 6.52
CA GLU A 79 12.99 3.67 7.37
C GLU A 79 13.96 4.64 6.68
N PRO A 80 13.63 5.95 6.61
CA PRO A 80 14.62 6.92 6.19
C PRO A 80 15.78 6.95 7.19
N PRO A 81 16.98 7.38 6.78
CA PRO A 81 18.21 7.25 7.58
C PRO A 81 18.13 7.84 8.99
N ASP A 82 17.29 8.84 9.19
CA ASP A 82 17.11 9.60 10.44
C ASP A 82 15.90 9.16 11.29
N ALA A 83 15.16 8.13 10.87
CA ALA A 83 13.95 7.67 11.54
C ALA A 83 13.95 6.16 11.74
N LYS A 84 14.48 5.74 12.89
CA LYS A 84 14.60 4.35 13.29
C LYS A 84 13.99 4.13 14.66
N VAL A 85 13.26 3.04 14.84
CA VAL A 85 12.73 2.62 16.16
C VAL A 85 13.57 1.44 16.63
N VAL A 86 14.06 1.53 17.83
CA VAL A 86 14.77 0.45 18.52
C VAL A 86 13.90 -0.15 19.61
N PHE A 87 14.17 -1.40 19.99
CA PHE A 87 13.48 -2.04 21.09
C PHE A 87 14.45 -2.61 22.13
N GLN A 88 13.97 -2.71 23.35
CA GLN A 88 14.61 -3.41 24.45
C GLN A 88 13.63 -4.43 25.03
N PRO A 89 14.09 -5.63 25.44
CA PRO A 89 13.24 -6.57 26.16
C PRO A 89 12.69 -5.94 27.43
N MET A 90 11.42 -6.20 27.74
CA MET A 90 10.91 -5.90 29.07
C MET A 90 11.48 -6.93 30.03
N ASN A 91 12.25 -6.47 31.02
CA ASN A 91 12.72 -7.30 32.12
C ASN A 91 11.57 -7.50 33.12
N ASP A 92 10.64 -8.37 32.82
CA ASP A 92 9.69 -8.86 33.82
C ASP A 92 10.43 -9.88 34.72
N ALA A 93 11.00 -9.37 35.78
CA ALA A 93 11.47 -10.22 36.88
C ALA A 93 10.22 -10.85 37.53
N GLY A 94 9.72 -11.94 36.98
CA GLY A 94 8.73 -12.72 37.69
C GLY A 94 7.72 -13.57 36.92
N GLU A 95 7.50 -13.43 35.63
CA GLU A 95 6.53 -14.29 34.96
C GLU A 95 6.98 -14.74 33.57
N SER A 96 7.64 -15.89 33.50
CA SER A 96 7.79 -16.68 32.27
C SER A 96 6.51 -17.45 31.96
N ASN A 97 5.39 -16.77 31.86
CA ASN A 97 4.13 -17.35 31.38
C ASN A 97 3.81 -16.82 29.99
N ALA A 98 4.76 -16.93 29.06
CA ALA A 98 4.49 -16.77 27.64
C ALA A 98 3.97 -18.09 27.07
N ALA A 99 2.74 -18.45 27.39
CA ALA A 99 2.02 -19.51 26.68
C ALA A 99 1.80 -19.18 25.19
N ASP A 100 2.10 -17.94 24.76
CA ASP A 100 1.80 -17.41 23.41
C ASP A 100 3.02 -16.94 22.60
N GLY A 101 4.27 -17.19 23.03
CA GLY A 101 5.47 -16.90 22.20
C GLY A 101 5.72 -15.42 21.85
N ALA A 102 4.92 -14.49 22.34
CA ALA A 102 5.05 -13.06 22.06
C ALA A 102 5.97 -12.39 23.10
N HIS A 103 7.18 -12.00 22.67
CA HIS A 103 8.10 -11.27 23.55
C HIS A 103 7.64 -9.83 23.70
N SER A 104 7.31 -9.41 24.94
CA SER A 104 7.03 -8.02 25.28
C SER A 104 8.30 -7.19 25.26
N VAL A 105 8.21 -6.00 24.65
CA VAL A 105 9.34 -5.08 24.47
C VAL A 105 8.94 -3.65 24.73
N LEU A 106 9.91 -2.79 24.98
CA LEU A 106 9.75 -1.34 25.02
C LEU A 106 10.35 -0.74 23.75
N LEU A 107 9.60 0.15 23.10
CA LEU A 107 10.00 0.84 21.88
C LEU A 107 10.49 2.23 22.19
N ASP A 108 11.61 2.63 21.56
CA ASP A 108 12.17 3.97 21.63
C ASP A 108 12.59 4.44 20.22
N GLY A 109 12.30 5.70 19.90
CA GLY A 109 12.70 6.31 18.64
C GLY A 109 11.54 6.88 17.84
N ARG A 110 11.79 7.22 16.57
CA ARG A 110 10.84 7.85 15.67
C ARG A 110 10.58 6.97 14.44
N LYS A 111 9.32 6.75 14.12
CA LYS A 111 8.89 6.12 12.85
C LYS A 111 8.30 7.18 11.94
N ALA A 112 8.87 7.32 10.76
CA ALA A 112 8.38 8.28 9.77
C ALA A 112 7.30 7.67 8.87
N TRP A 113 6.49 8.56 8.28
CA TRP A 113 5.48 8.23 7.27
C TRP A 113 4.45 7.19 7.73
N CYS A 114 3.99 7.34 8.96
CA CYS A 114 2.98 6.46 9.56
C CYS A 114 1.57 6.84 9.06
N SER A 115 1.20 6.34 7.87
CA SER A 115 -0.11 6.61 7.28
C SER A 115 -1.23 6.22 8.24
N GLY A 116 -2.17 7.15 8.47
CA GLY A 116 -3.33 6.92 9.33
C GLY A 116 -3.04 6.85 10.83
N ALA A 117 -1.82 7.13 11.30
CA ALA A 117 -1.45 7.00 12.72
C ALA A 117 -2.37 7.76 13.68
N LYS A 118 -2.95 8.90 13.23
CA LYS A 118 -3.91 9.68 14.04
C LYS A 118 -5.24 8.97 14.33
N SER A 119 -5.58 7.96 13.54
CA SER A 119 -6.87 7.27 13.62
C SER A 119 -6.74 5.76 13.82
N ALA A 120 -5.57 5.18 13.58
CA ALA A 120 -5.32 3.77 13.80
C ALA A 120 -5.33 3.46 15.31
N SER A 121 -6.03 2.41 15.71
CA SER A 121 -5.99 1.92 17.10
C SER A 121 -4.68 1.18 17.41
N HIS A 122 -4.06 0.59 16.39
CA HIS A 122 -2.82 -0.18 16.49
C HIS A 122 -1.89 0.08 15.31
N GLY A 123 -0.59 -0.11 15.52
CA GLY A 123 0.43 -0.14 14.49
C GLY A 123 1.15 -1.49 14.44
N LEU A 124 1.49 -1.93 13.24
CA LEU A 124 2.49 -2.95 12.97
C LEU A 124 3.67 -2.26 12.29
N LEU A 125 4.86 -2.35 12.87
CA LEU A 125 6.01 -1.59 12.37
C LEU A 125 7.31 -2.39 12.46
N THR A 126 8.26 -2.03 11.57
CA THR A 126 9.62 -2.56 11.68
C THR A 126 10.38 -1.87 12.80
N VAL A 127 11.09 -2.67 13.59
CA VAL A 127 11.90 -2.23 14.74
C VAL A 127 13.23 -2.96 14.75
N TRP A 128 14.22 -2.42 15.45
CA TRP A 128 15.57 -2.95 15.50
C TRP A 128 16.01 -3.19 16.94
N ARG A 129 16.84 -4.19 17.14
CA ARG A 129 17.52 -4.35 18.42
C ARG A 129 18.59 -3.27 18.60
N SER A 130 18.92 -2.93 19.82
CA SER A 130 19.93 -1.90 20.13
C SER A 130 21.34 -2.24 19.59
N ASP A 131 21.65 -3.52 19.39
CA ASP A 131 22.89 -3.99 18.75
C ASP A 131 22.91 -3.85 17.23
N GLY A 132 21.81 -3.34 16.64
CA GLY A 132 21.64 -3.17 15.20
C GLY A 132 21.11 -4.40 14.47
N SER A 133 20.86 -5.53 15.15
CA SER A 133 20.24 -6.70 14.53
C SER A 133 18.76 -6.46 14.22
N GLY A 134 18.26 -7.02 13.11
CA GLY A 134 16.89 -6.87 12.63
C GLY A 134 16.82 -6.72 11.11
N PRO A 135 15.71 -6.21 10.55
CA PRO A 135 14.52 -5.74 11.29
C PRO A 135 13.68 -6.86 11.89
N PHE A 136 13.03 -6.55 13.00
CA PHE A 136 11.91 -7.31 13.55
C PHE A 136 10.60 -6.60 13.24
N LEU A 137 9.45 -7.26 13.43
CA LEU A 137 8.15 -6.61 13.50
C LEU A 137 7.69 -6.48 14.94
N ALA A 138 7.05 -5.36 15.27
CA ALA A 138 6.38 -5.14 16.54
C ALA A 138 4.94 -4.66 16.30
N ARG A 139 4.00 -5.19 17.08
CA ARG A 139 2.64 -4.66 17.17
C ARG A 139 2.50 -3.79 18.42
N VAL A 140 1.89 -2.64 18.27
CA VAL A 140 1.77 -1.62 19.30
C VAL A 140 0.37 -1.04 19.35
N ALA A 141 -0.22 -0.91 20.54
CA ALA A 141 -1.45 -0.13 20.74
C ALA A 141 -1.11 1.35 20.72
N MET A 142 -1.86 2.15 19.96
CA MET A 142 -1.57 3.59 19.82
C MET A 142 -2.02 4.42 21.02
N ALA A 143 -3.08 4.00 21.71
CA ALA A 143 -3.63 4.68 22.89
C ALA A 143 -2.95 4.19 24.16
N GLN A 144 -1.69 4.57 24.37
CA GLN A 144 -0.93 4.24 25.58
C GLN A 144 0.10 5.34 25.91
N PRO A 145 0.60 5.42 27.16
CA PRO A 145 1.76 6.23 27.50
C PRO A 145 2.98 5.85 26.64
N GLY A 146 3.79 6.85 26.26
CA GLY A 146 4.98 6.64 25.46
C GLY A 146 4.75 6.59 23.95
N VAL A 147 3.50 6.69 23.47
CA VAL A 147 3.20 6.85 22.04
C VAL A 147 2.73 8.27 21.77
N GLN A 148 3.46 9.00 20.95
CA GLN A 148 3.11 10.36 20.54
C GLN A 148 3.01 10.44 19.03
N VAL A 149 1.80 10.72 18.51
CA VAL A 149 1.57 10.96 17.08
C VAL A 149 1.84 12.44 16.79
N SER A 150 2.79 12.71 15.91
CA SER A 150 3.14 14.07 15.49
C SER A 150 2.01 14.73 14.71
N THR A 151 2.00 16.05 14.68
CA THR A 151 1.21 16.86 13.75
C THR A 151 2.01 17.30 12.53
N GLU A 152 3.30 17.02 12.52
CA GLU A 152 4.29 17.43 11.52
C GLU A 152 4.73 16.26 10.63
N GLY A 153 5.56 16.54 9.65
CA GLY A 153 6.18 15.52 8.81
C GLY A 153 5.39 15.16 7.54
N TRP A 154 4.17 15.68 7.36
CA TRP A 154 3.38 15.43 6.16
C TRP A 154 2.84 16.72 5.56
N LEU A 155 3.60 17.29 4.59
CA LEU A 155 3.28 18.54 3.90
C LEU A 155 2.75 18.32 2.48
N ALA A 156 2.56 17.08 2.06
CA ALA A 156 2.10 16.75 0.72
C ALA A 156 0.66 17.23 0.49
N ILE A 157 0.42 17.89 -0.64
CA ILE A 157 -0.91 18.27 -1.10
C ILE A 157 -1.67 17.04 -1.58
N GLY A 158 -1.05 16.24 -2.44
CA GLY A 158 -1.56 14.90 -2.79
C GLY A 158 -1.42 13.94 -1.63
N MET A 159 -2.37 13.03 -1.46
CA MET A 159 -2.43 12.11 -0.34
C MET A 159 -2.52 12.80 1.04
N ALA A 160 -2.92 14.06 1.10
CA ALA A 160 -3.00 14.83 2.35
C ALA A 160 -3.85 14.13 3.42
N ALA A 161 -4.93 13.46 3.00
CA ALA A 161 -5.84 12.80 3.92
C ALA A 161 -5.33 11.45 4.46
N SER A 162 -4.25 10.90 3.91
CA SER A 162 -3.56 9.75 4.50
C SER A 162 -2.84 10.11 5.80
N ALA A 163 -2.56 11.41 6.02
CA ALA A 163 -1.91 11.95 7.20
C ALA A 163 -0.72 11.07 7.64
N SER A 164 0.22 10.84 6.69
CA SER A 164 1.39 9.97 6.88
C SER A 164 2.45 10.67 7.75
N VAL A 165 2.07 11.01 8.97
CA VAL A 165 2.88 11.75 9.95
C VAL A 165 3.89 10.85 10.66
N ASP A 166 4.74 11.45 11.47
CA ASP A 166 5.69 10.73 12.31
C ASP A 166 5.03 10.27 13.62
N VAL A 167 5.51 9.13 14.13
CA VAL A 167 5.17 8.63 15.48
C VAL A 167 6.44 8.50 16.28
N VAL A 168 6.44 9.08 17.49
CA VAL A 168 7.55 9.00 18.46
C VAL A 168 7.16 8.01 19.54
N PHE A 169 8.08 7.11 19.83
CA PHE A 169 7.98 6.11 20.89
C PHE A 169 8.99 6.44 21.98
N SER A 170 8.54 6.40 23.23
CA SER A 170 9.34 6.64 24.43
C SER A 170 8.96 5.58 25.46
N SER A 171 9.70 4.49 25.49
CA SER A 171 9.42 3.31 26.33
C SER A 171 8.00 2.77 26.12
N ALA A 172 7.50 2.81 24.89
CA ALA A 172 6.15 2.34 24.54
C ALA A 172 6.10 0.81 24.56
N LYS A 173 5.10 0.23 25.21
CA LYS A 173 4.92 -1.23 25.28
C LYS A 173 4.48 -1.78 23.94
N ALA A 174 5.13 -2.85 23.48
CA ALA A 174 4.81 -3.54 22.24
C ALA A 174 5.07 -5.05 22.36
N GLN A 175 4.64 -5.80 21.36
CA GLN A 175 4.91 -7.23 21.25
C GLN A 175 5.57 -7.52 19.90
N LEU A 176 6.64 -8.31 19.91
CA LEU A 176 7.28 -8.77 18.68
C LEU A 176 6.38 -9.75 17.93
N VAL A 177 6.48 -9.72 16.60
CA VAL A 177 5.73 -10.59 15.68
C VAL A 177 6.72 -11.29 14.76
N GLY A 178 6.87 -12.60 14.91
CA GLY A 178 7.82 -13.39 14.16
C GLY A 178 9.30 -13.14 14.51
N PRO A 179 10.21 -13.88 13.89
CA PRO A 179 11.65 -13.72 14.09
C PRO A 179 12.24 -12.53 13.31
N ALA A 180 13.54 -12.24 13.52
CA ALA A 180 14.30 -11.27 12.75
C ALA A 180 14.20 -11.56 11.25
N GLY A 181 14.02 -10.52 10.43
CA GLY A 181 13.89 -10.62 8.98
C GLY A 181 12.54 -11.17 8.48
N ALA A 182 11.65 -11.65 9.36
CA ALA A 182 10.38 -12.27 8.97
C ALA A 182 9.54 -11.39 8.03
N TYR A 183 9.58 -10.07 8.18
CA TYR A 183 8.85 -9.15 7.30
C TYR A 183 9.25 -9.30 5.83
N LEU A 184 10.55 -9.32 5.55
CA LEU A 184 11.08 -9.33 4.18
C LEU A 184 11.18 -10.75 3.61
N ASN A 185 11.41 -11.76 4.46
CA ASN A 185 11.72 -13.13 4.03
C ASN A 185 10.46 -14.00 3.82
N ARG A 186 9.27 -13.53 4.23
CA ARG A 186 8.02 -14.26 3.98
C ARG A 186 7.61 -14.15 2.51
N PRO A 187 7.04 -15.19 1.89
CA PRO A 187 6.50 -15.11 0.52
C PRO A 187 5.47 -13.99 0.35
N GLY A 188 4.61 -13.78 1.34
CA GLY A 188 3.60 -12.72 1.36
C GLY A 188 4.13 -11.30 1.24
N PHE A 189 5.44 -11.05 1.42
CA PHE A 189 6.03 -9.72 1.21
C PHE A 189 5.83 -9.24 -0.24
N TRP A 190 6.22 -10.06 -1.20
CA TRP A 190 6.07 -9.73 -2.62
C TRP A 190 4.64 -9.89 -3.11
N HIS A 191 3.90 -10.88 -2.61
CA HIS A 191 2.47 -11.06 -2.93
C HIS A 191 1.63 -9.86 -2.48
N GLY A 192 1.85 -9.36 -1.27
CA GLY A 192 1.21 -8.15 -0.74
C GLY A 192 1.70 -6.89 -1.47
N GLY A 193 3.02 -6.77 -1.66
CA GLY A 193 3.64 -5.65 -2.35
C GLY A 193 3.15 -5.45 -3.79
N ALA A 194 2.85 -6.54 -4.51
CA ALA A 194 2.23 -6.48 -5.84
C ALA A 194 0.82 -5.87 -5.79
N GLY A 195 0.08 -6.07 -4.69
CA GLY A 195 -1.29 -5.57 -4.52
C GLY A 195 -1.42 -4.04 -4.53
N ILE A 196 -0.34 -3.30 -4.21
CA ILE A 196 -0.32 -1.84 -4.29
C ILE A 196 -0.58 -1.36 -5.73
N ALA A 197 -0.11 -2.09 -6.74
CA ALA A 197 -0.39 -1.80 -8.14
C ALA A 197 -1.89 -1.76 -8.45
N ALA A 198 -2.69 -2.57 -7.77
CA ALA A 198 -4.15 -2.55 -7.93
C ALA A 198 -4.78 -1.27 -7.35
N CYS A 199 -4.26 -0.73 -6.25
CA CYS A 199 -4.70 0.56 -5.72
C CYS A 199 -4.43 1.69 -6.73
N TRP A 200 -3.23 1.73 -7.31
CA TRP A 200 -2.85 2.73 -8.31
C TRP A 200 -3.70 2.60 -9.58
N LEU A 201 -3.91 1.38 -10.07
CA LEU A 201 -4.77 1.11 -11.21
C LEU A 201 -6.21 1.62 -10.97
N GLY A 202 -6.76 1.41 -9.78
CA GLY A 202 -8.09 1.91 -9.39
C GLY A 202 -8.19 3.43 -9.51
N GLY A 203 -7.21 4.17 -8.99
CA GLY A 203 -7.13 5.62 -9.13
C GLY A 203 -6.99 6.09 -10.58
N ALA A 204 -6.13 5.42 -11.35
CA ALA A 204 -5.95 5.70 -12.77
C ALA A 204 -7.24 5.46 -13.57
N GLN A 205 -7.99 4.38 -13.27
CA GLN A 205 -9.28 4.10 -13.89
C GLN A 205 -10.30 5.22 -13.67
N THR A 206 -10.36 5.81 -12.47
CA THR A 206 -11.28 6.93 -12.18
C THR A 206 -10.97 8.16 -13.04
N LEU A 207 -9.68 8.47 -13.25
CA LEU A 207 -9.29 9.56 -14.16
C LEU A 207 -9.64 9.21 -15.61
N ALA A 208 -9.42 7.98 -16.03
CA ALA A 208 -9.74 7.49 -17.37
C ALA A 208 -11.25 7.51 -17.63
N ASP A 209 -12.08 7.20 -16.63
CA ASP A 209 -13.54 7.26 -16.74
C ASP A 209 -14.03 8.68 -17.06
N ALA A 210 -13.39 9.72 -16.52
CA ALA A 210 -13.72 11.10 -16.88
C ALA A 210 -13.45 11.39 -18.36
N LEU A 211 -12.34 10.90 -18.91
CA LEU A 211 -12.03 11.01 -20.33
C LEU A 211 -13.03 10.21 -21.19
N TYR A 212 -13.34 8.99 -20.79
CA TYR A 212 -14.35 8.16 -21.46
C TYR A 212 -15.70 8.87 -21.54
N GLN A 213 -16.21 9.38 -20.40
CA GLN A 213 -17.48 10.09 -20.33
C GLN A 213 -17.51 11.35 -21.20
N ALA A 214 -16.42 12.12 -21.19
CA ALA A 214 -16.30 13.32 -22.03
C ALA A 214 -16.26 12.97 -23.52
N THR A 215 -15.63 11.87 -23.90
CA THR A 215 -15.54 11.39 -25.29
C THR A 215 -16.87 10.84 -25.77
N ALA A 216 -17.54 10.03 -24.95
CA ALA A 216 -18.83 9.41 -25.30
C ALA A 216 -19.96 10.42 -25.47
N ARG A 217 -19.95 11.53 -24.73
CA ARG A 217 -20.96 12.59 -24.82
C ARG A 217 -20.73 13.56 -25.97
N ALA A 218 -19.54 13.59 -26.53
CA ALA A 218 -19.21 14.51 -27.60
C ALA A 218 -19.66 13.96 -28.96
N GLY A 219 -20.28 14.82 -29.76
CA GLY A 219 -20.60 14.49 -31.14
C GLY A 219 -19.33 14.38 -32.02
N SER A 220 -19.52 14.18 -33.34
CA SER A 220 -18.42 14.16 -34.31
C SER A 220 -17.83 15.56 -34.45
N SER A 221 -16.57 15.73 -34.07
CA SER A 221 -15.80 16.96 -34.20
C SER A 221 -14.30 16.67 -34.13
N GLU A 222 -13.47 17.59 -34.64
CA GLU A 222 -12.02 17.48 -34.53
C GLU A 222 -11.53 17.36 -33.06
N LYS A 223 -12.14 18.15 -32.17
CA LYS A 223 -11.85 18.09 -30.74
C LYS A 223 -12.19 16.71 -30.16
N ASN A 224 -13.23 16.05 -30.62
CA ASN A 224 -13.58 14.70 -30.17
C ASN A 224 -12.61 13.66 -30.72
N MET A 225 -12.11 13.82 -31.93
CA MET A 225 -11.06 12.96 -32.48
C MET A 225 -9.80 12.96 -31.60
N LEU A 226 -9.37 14.13 -31.13
CA LEU A 226 -8.22 14.21 -30.19
C LEU A 226 -8.48 13.48 -28.87
N ARG A 227 -9.71 13.55 -28.34
CA ARG A 227 -10.11 12.77 -27.15
C ARG A 227 -10.14 11.27 -27.44
N GLN A 228 -10.58 10.85 -28.60
CA GLN A 228 -10.58 9.44 -29.01
C GLN A 228 -9.16 8.88 -29.10
N ILE A 229 -8.19 9.68 -29.64
CA ILE A 229 -6.77 9.29 -29.66
C ILE A 229 -6.24 9.10 -28.22
N ALA A 230 -6.50 10.07 -27.34
CA ALA A 230 -6.09 9.96 -25.93
C ALA A 230 -6.73 8.77 -25.22
N LEU A 231 -8.03 8.52 -25.46
CA LEU A 231 -8.75 7.38 -24.91
C LEU A 231 -8.18 6.04 -25.38
N GLY A 232 -7.80 5.94 -26.66
CA GLY A 232 -7.15 4.74 -27.19
C GLY A 232 -5.82 4.43 -26.50
N LYS A 233 -4.99 5.45 -26.26
CA LYS A 233 -3.72 5.30 -25.51
C LYS A 233 -3.96 4.88 -24.06
N VAL A 234 -4.95 5.49 -23.41
CA VAL A 234 -5.34 5.19 -22.02
C VAL A 234 -5.88 3.76 -21.92
N ASP A 235 -6.75 3.34 -22.84
CA ASP A 235 -7.28 1.97 -22.88
C ASP A 235 -6.16 0.94 -22.98
N MET A 236 -5.22 1.13 -23.91
CA MET A 236 -4.07 0.23 -24.08
C MET A 236 -3.24 0.13 -22.79
N ALA A 237 -2.90 1.26 -22.16
CA ALA A 237 -2.12 1.29 -20.94
C ALA A 237 -2.82 0.52 -19.79
N LEU A 238 -4.09 0.83 -19.53
CA LEU A 238 -4.87 0.17 -18.48
C LEU A 238 -5.09 -1.33 -18.75
N ARG A 239 -5.34 -1.70 -20.00
CA ARG A 239 -5.55 -3.10 -20.43
C ARG A 239 -4.28 -3.94 -20.24
N HIS A 240 -3.11 -3.41 -20.57
CA HIS A 240 -1.83 -4.09 -20.36
C HIS A 240 -1.61 -4.39 -18.87
N THR A 241 -1.74 -3.39 -18.01
CA THR A 241 -1.57 -3.58 -16.56
C THR A 241 -2.62 -4.53 -15.97
N ALA A 242 -3.87 -4.40 -16.39
CA ALA A 242 -4.93 -5.30 -15.91
C ALA A 242 -4.73 -6.76 -16.36
N ALA A 243 -4.18 -6.99 -17.55
CA ALA A 243 -3.83 -8.33 -18.03
C ALA A 243 -2.70 -8.93 -17.19
N LEU A 244 -1.63 -8.15 -16.97
CA LEU A 244 -0.48 -8.57 -16.18
C LEU A 244 -0.85 -8.85 -14.72
N LEU A 245 -1.71 -8.03 -14.11
CA LEU A 245 -2.22 -8.29 -12.76
C LEU A 245 -3.02 -9.59 -12.68
N ARG A 246 -3.87 -9.90 -13.66
CA ARG A 246 -4.62 -11.16 -13.67
C ARG A 246 -3.72 -12.38 -13.82
N GLU A 247 -2.74 -12.30 -14.71
CA GLU A 247 -1.71 -13.35 -14.87
C GLU A 247 -0.92 -13.55 -13.58
N ALA A 248 -0.44 -12.46 -12.99
CA ALA A 248 0.30 -12.47 -11.74
C ALA A 248 -0.48 -13.09 -10.58
N ALA A 249 -1.77 -12.78 -10.47
CA ALA A 249 -2.61 -13.35 -9.40
C ALA A 249 -2.76 -14.86 -9.55
N VAL A 250 -2.96 -15.35 -10.78
CA VAL A 250 -3.04 -16.80 -11.05
C VAL A 250 -1.72 -17.49 -10.72
N TRP A 251 -0.60 -16.88 -11.12
CA TRP A 251 0.72 -17.45 -10.85
C TRP A 251 1.02 -17.51 -9.35
N ILE A 252 0.74 -16.43 -8.60
CA ILE A 252 0.94 -16.38 -7.14
C ILE A 252 0.10 -17.45 -6.44
N ASP A 253 -1.16 -17.60 -6.80
CA ASP A 253 -2.05 -18.59 -6.19
C ASP A 253 -1.64 -20.04 -6.51
N ALA A 254 -1.01 -20.28 -7.67
CA ALA A 254 -0.45 -21.57 -8.03
C ALA A 254 0.92 -21.86 -7.36
N HIS A 255 1.65 -20.82 -6.94
CA HIS A 255 3.00 -20.92 -6.39
C HIS A 255 3.15 -20.13 -5.07
N PRO A 256 2.35 -20.39 -4.04
CA PRO A 256 2.26 -19.54 -2.85
C PRO A 256 3.53 -19.47 -2.00
N ALA A 257 4.47 -20.39 -2.19
CA ALA A 257 5.76 -20.40 -1.49
C ALA A 257 6.93 -19.92 -2.34
N ALA A 258 6.70 -19.60 -3.63
CA ALA A 258 7.77 -19.18 -4.54
C ALA A 258 8.10 -17.69 -4.38
N ASP A 259 9.33 -17.32 -4.75
CA ASP A 259 9.71 -15.91 -4.86
C ASP A 259 8.98 -15.23 -6.02
N ALA A 260 8.13 -14.27 -5.67
CA ALA A 260 7.38 -13.47 -6.63
C ALA A 260 8.01 -12.08 -6.88
N SER A 261 9.27 -11.86 -6.50
CA SER A 261 9.91 -10.54 -6.56
C SER A 261 9.88 -9.92 -7.97
N LEU A 262 10.31 -10.64 -8.99
CA LEU A 262 10.30 -10.15 -10.37
C LEU A 262 8.88 -9.91 -10.89
N LEU A 263 7.94 -10.76 -10.49
CA LEU A 263 6.54 -10.61 -10.84
C LEU A 263 5.94 -9.36 -10.22
N ALA A 264 6.19 -9.14 -8.92
CA ALA A 264 5.74 -7.96 -8.20
C ALA A 264 6.34 -6.67 -8.78
N LEU A 265 7.63 -6.66 -9.12
CA LEU A 265 8.27 -5.53 -9.81
C LEU A 265 7.59 -5.23 -11.14
N ARG A 266 7.32 -6.25 -11.98
CA ARG A 266 6.65 -6.06 -13.28
C ARG A 266 5.27 -5.42 -13.12
N VAL A 267 4.42 -5.93 -12.24
CA VAL A 267 3.06 -5.37 -12.07
C VAL A 267 3.08 -3.97 -11.49
N ARG A 268 4.00 -3.66 -10.56
CA ARG A 268 4.15 -2.32 -9.97
C ARG A 268 4.62 -1.31 -11.00
N LEU A 269 5.68 -1.62 -11.75
CA LEU A 269 6.23 -0.75 -12.79
C LEU A 269 5.24 -0.56 -13.95
N SER A 270 4.50 -1.61 -14.33
CA SER A 270 3.43 -1.49 -15.33
C SER A 270 2.30 -0.57 -14.86
N ALA A 271 1.89 -0.67 -13.60
CA ALA A 271 0.84 0.19 -13.05
C ALA A 271 1.30 1.65 -12.95
N GLU A 272 2.54 1.91 -12.56
CA GLU A 272 3.14 3.24 -12.54
C GLU A 272 3.16 3.85 -13.95
N ALA A 273 3.71 3.14 -14.93
CA ALA A 273 3.76 3.61 -16.32
C ALA A 273 2.36 3.88 -16.90
N SER A 274 1.38 3.02 -16.59
CA SER A 274 -0.01 3.23 -17.02
C SER A 274 -0.64 4.45 -16.36
N ALA A 275 -0.39 4.68 -15.09
CA ALA A 275 -0.88 5.86 -14.38
C ALA A 275 -0.30 7.15 -14.94
N ASP A 276 0.98 7.17 -15.32
CA ASP A 276 1.63 8.31 -15.97
C ASP A 276 0.98 8.61 -17.35
N VAL A 277 0.71 7.59 -18.15
CA VAL A 277 -0.03 7.74 -19.42
C VAL A 277 -1.41 8.30 -19.17
N VAL A 278 -2.16 7.77 -18.19
CA VAL A 278 -3.51 8.24 -17.86
C VAL A 278 -3.50 9.70 -17.42
N LEU A 279 -2.62 10.09 -16.52
CA LEU A 279 -2.48 11.47 -16.05
C LEU A 279 -2.18 12.44 -17.20
N ALA A 280 -1.20 12.09 -18.04
CA ALA A 280 -0.76 12.94 -19.14
C ALA A 280 -1.85 13.08 -20.21
N GLU A 281 -2.39 11.97 -20.71
CA GLU A 281 -3.34 11.99 -21.84
C GLU A 281 -4.70 12.56 -21.41
N THR A 282 -5.18 12.22 -20.20
CA THR A 282 -6.45 12.73 -19.65
C THR A 282 -6.36 14.26 -19.44
N GLY A 283 -5.26 14.73 -18.86
CA GLY A 283 -5.04 16.16 -18.63
C GLY A 283 -4.99 16.95 -19.93
N ARG A 284 -4.28 16.46 -20.94
CA ARG A 284 -4.21 17.10 -22.28
C ARG A 284 -5.56 17.12 -22.98
N ALA A 285 -6.30 16.01 -22.96
CA ALA A 285 -7.55 15.86 -23.70
C ALA A 285 -8.71 16.64 -23.07
N LEU A 286 -8.77 16.75 -21.75
CA LEU A 286 -9.84 17.43 -21.02
C LEU A 286 -9.53 18.90 -20.73
N GLY A 287 -8.25 19.28 -20.70
CA GLY A 287 -7.81 20.63 -20.35
C GLY A 287 -8.03 20.97 -18.88
N ALA A 288 -8.06 22.24 -18.53
CA ALA A 288 -8.11 22.70 -17.14
C ALA A 288 -9.44 22.45 -16.42
N ALA A 289 -10.54 22.28 -17.15
CA ALA A 289 -11.87 22.27 -16.56
C ALA A 289 -12.09 21.23 -15.42
N PRO A 290 -11.73 19.96 -15.57
CA PRO A 290 -11.93 18.99 -14.49
C PRO A 290 -11.02 19.28 -13.28
N PHE A 291 -9.81 19.79 -13.48
CA PHE A 291 -8.91 20.17 -12.40
C PHE A 291 -9.44 21.34 -11.56
N CYS A 292 -10.25 22.24 -12.17
CA CYS A 292 -10.73 23.45 -11.51
C CYS A 292 -12.18 23.33 -11.01
N LYS A 293 -12.98 22.42 -11.58
CA LYS A 293 -14.44 22.38 -11.36
C LYS A 293 -14.94 21.03 -10.82
N ASP A 294 -14.12 19.99 -10.80
CA ASP A 294 -14.45 18.68 -10.25
C ASP A 294 -13.45 18.35 -9.12
N ALA A 295 -13.93 18.49 -7.88
CA ALA A 295 -13.08 18.28 -6.71
C ALA A 295 -12.61 16.81 -6.57
N GLY A 296 -13.39 15.83 -7.06
CA GLY A 296 -13.03 14.42 -7.06
C GLY A 296 -11.90 14.15 -8.04
N PHE A 297 -12.05 14.61 -9.28
CA PHE A 297 -11.02 14.50 -10.30
C PHE A 297 -9.73 15.21 -9.88
N ALA A 298 -9.83 16.46 -9.44
CA ALA A 298 -8.69 17.26 -9.03
C ALA A 298 -7.89 16.59 -7.90
N ARG A 299 -8.60 16.01 -6.91
CA ARG A 299 -7.97 15.27 -5.81
C ARG A 299 -7.29 14.02 -6.32
N MET A 300 -7.98 13.19 -7.10
CA MET A 300 -7.41 11.95 -7.66
C MET A 300 -6.16 12.23 -8.48
N ALA A 301 -6.18 13.27 -9.31
CA ALA A 301 -5.03 13.69 -10.12
C ALA A 301 -3.86 14.23 -9.27
N CYS A 302 -4.14 14.77 -8.08
CA CYS A 302 -3.13 15.23 -7.13
C CYS A 302 -2.58 14.09 -6.26
N ASP A 303 -3.44 13.16 -5.85
CA ASP A 303 -3.10 12.05 -4.95
C ASP A 303 -2.27 10.97 -5.67
N LEU A 304 -2.63 10.62 -6.90
CA LEU A 304 -2.02 9.50 -7.62
C LEU A 304 -0.50 9.66 -7.81
N PRO A 305 0.05 10.83 -8.24
CA PRO A 305 1.49 11.01 -8.37
C PRO A 305 2.27 10.83 -7.06
N VAL A 306 1.68 11.21 -5.92
CA VAL A 306 2.30 11.03 -4.60
C VAL A 306 2.27 9.56 -4.18
N TYR A 307 1.14 8.87 -4.40
CA TYR A 307 1.01 7.46 -4.04
C TYR A 307 1.94 6.57 -4.87
N LEU A 308 2.15 6.89 -6.15
CA LEU A 308 3.10 6.18 -7.02
C LEU A 308 4.53 6.22 -6.48
N ARG A 309 4.90 7.21 -5.66
CA ARG A 309 6.26 7.29 -5.06
C ARG A 309 6.53 6.24 -3.99
N GLN A 310 5.60 5.33 -3.72
CA GLN A 310 5.92 4.05 -3.06
C GLN A 310 6.71 3.08 -3.96
N SER A 311 6.71 3.30 -5.28
CA SER A 311 7.70 2.74 -6.20
C SER A 311 9.05 3.43 -6.01
N HIS A 312 10.12 2.69 -6.22
CA HIS A 312 11.48 3.26 -6.23
C HIS A 312 11.95 3.59 -7.66
N ALA A 313 11.02 3.65 -8.60
CA ALA A 313 11.25 4.03 -10.00
C ALA A 313 12.45 3.30 -10.64
N GLU A 314 13.51 4.02 -10.99
CA GLU A 314 14.70 3.47 -11.67
C GLU A 314 15.40 2.37 -10.87
N ARG A 315 15.32 2.38 -9.53
CA ARG A 315 15.87 1.29 -8.71
C ARG A 315 15.10 -0.01 -8.89
N ASP A 316 13.77 0.08 -8.99
CA ASP A 316 12.92 -1.09 -9.24
C ASP A 316 13.16 -1.63 -10.67
N PHE A 317 13.38 -0.75 -11.68
CA PHE A 317 13.81 -1.17 -13.01
C PHE A 317 15.18 -1.82 -13.02
N ALA A 318 16.15 -1.28 -12.28
CA ALA A 318 17.49 -1.87 -12.16
C ALA A 318 17.42 -3.27 -11.54
N SER A 319 16.67 -3.42 -10.45
CA SER A 319 16.44 -4.71 -9.78
C SER A 319 15.74 -5.71 -10.70
N LEU A 320 14.72 -5.26 -11.46
CA LEU A 320 14.08 -6.10 -12.46
C LEU A 320 15.05 -6.53 -13.55
N GLY A 321 15.85 -5.60 -14.09
CA GLY A 321 16.85 -5.88 -15.12
C GLY A 321 17.91 -6.87 -14.67
N GLU A 322 18.43 -6.73 -13.43
CA GLU A 322 19.35 -7.67 -12.82
C GLU A 322 18.75 -9.08 -12.71
N GLY A 323 17.52 -9.18 -12.21
CA GLY A 323 16.84 -10.46 -12.10
C GLY A 323 16.57 -11.13 -13.44
N VAL A 324 16.17 -10.37 -14.47
CA VAL A 324 15.99 -10.90 -15.84
C VAL A 324 17.33 -11.35 -16.43
N ALA A 325 18.41 -10.61 -16.21
CA ALA A 325 19.74 -11.01 -16.69
C ALA A 325 20.20 -12.32 -16.03
N ALA A 326 19.86 -12.56 -14.77
CA ALA A 326 20.22 -13.77 -14.04
C ALA A 326 19.36 -14.99 -14.46
N THR A 327 18.07 -14.80 -14.76
CA THR A 327 17.12 -15.90 -15.05
C THR A 327 16.87 -16.14 -16.54
N GLY A 328 17.27 -15.21 -17.41
CA GLY A 328 17.04 -15.24 -18.84
C GLY A 328 15.66 -14.72 -19.26
N PRO A 329 15.44 -14.53 -20.58
CA PRO A 329 14.24 -13.88 -21.15
C PRO A 329 13.06 -14.83 -21.35
N GLN A 330 12.95 -15.93 -20.61
CA GLN A 330 11.89 -16.95 -20.76
C GLN A 330 10.48 -16.37 -20.65
N SER A 331 10.31 -15.27 -19.88
CA SER A 331 9.02 -14.57 -19.72
C SER A 331 8.60 -13.75 -20.94
N TRP A 332 9.40 -13.68 -22.00
CA TRP A 332 9.07 -12.98 -23.25
C TRP A 332 8.41 -13.90 -24.29
N ALA A 333 8.45 -15.21 -24.08
CA ALA A 333 7.77 -16.18 -24.94
C ALA A 333 6.24 -16.11 -24.75
N LEU A 334 5.52 -16.35 -25.86
CA LEU A 334 4.07 -16.51 -25.87
C LEU A 334 3.65 -17.91 -25.41
#